data_07137f138e1ab662339cd0f291b9e80a
#
_entry.id   07137f138e1ab662339cd0f291b9e80a
#
_cell.length_a   1.000
_cell.length_b   1.000
_cell.length_c   1.000
_cell.angle_alpha   90.00
_cell.angle_beta   90.00
_cell.angle_gamma   90.00
#
_symmetry.space_group_name_H-M   'P 1'
#
loop_
_entity.id
_entity.type
_entity.pdbx_description
1 polymer ?
#
loop_
_entity_poly.entity_id
_entity_poly.type
_entity_poly.pdbx_seq_one_letter_code
_entity_poly.pdbx_strand_id
1 'polypeptide(L)'
;MLMKTCAALAIVLPLSMMAETTGQVLDIKSERQLFVDKYIVGKLTDARLKMHEPRPAGVALRYDGPTEDEYCNFTYVLKDGGVFRMYYRGRVAPKKGDVGDQTTCYAESRDAINWIKPNLGLVEVDGSRNNNVILERAEHNF
;
A
#
# COMPACT_ATOMS: atom_id res chain seq x y z
N MET A 1 -74.04 -50.00 15.30
CA MET A 1 -73.47 -48.97 16.22
C MET A 1 -71.99 -48.88 15.93
N LEU A 2 -71.57 -47.94 15.12
CA LEU A 2 -70.19 -47.85 14.58
C LEU A 2 -69.45 -46.73 15.35
N MET A 3 -68.47 -47.12 16.18
CA MET A 3 -67.62 -46.20 16.81
C MET A 3 -66.52 -45.72 15.84
N LYS A 4 -66.52 -44.44 15.56
CA LYS A 4 -65.45 -43.78 14.77
C LYS A 4 -64.33 -43.34 15.77
N THR A 5 -63.16 -43.97 15.70
CA THR A 5 -61.96 -43.57 16.32
C THR A 5 -61.29 -42.41 15.58
N CYS A 6 -61.24 -41.23 16.17
CA CYS A 6 -60.44 -40.11 15.68
C CYS A 6 -58.96 -40.30 16.07
N ALA A 7 -58.10 -40.48 15.08
CA ALA A 7 -56.66 -40.47 15.31
C ALA A 7 -56.17 -39.00 15.23
N ALA A 8 -55.63 -38.49 16.31
CA ALA A 8 -54.99 -37.18 16.36
C ALA A 8 -53.56 -37.31 15.79
N LEU A 9 -53.27 -36.65 14.69
CA LEU A 9 -51.98 -36.55 14.06
C LEU A 9 -51.19 -35.44 14.78
N ALA A 10 -50.22 -35.82 15.63
CA ALA A 10 -49.32 -34.86 16.23
C ALA A 10 -48.23 -34.45 15.22
N ILE A 11 -48.27 -33.22 14.76
CA ILE A 11 -47.21 -32.61 13.93
C ILE A 11 -46.06 -32.20 14.86
N VAL A 12 -44.97 -32.95 14.84
CA VAL A 12 -43.70 -32.58 15.50
C VAL A 12 -42.95 -31.64 14.51
N LEU A 13 -42.97 -30.37 14.81
CA LEU A 13 -42.12 -29.41 14.10
C LEU A 13 -40.66 -29.58 14.54
N PRO A 14 -39.73 -29.76 13.62
CA PRO A 14 -38.32 -29.78 14.00
C PRO A 14 -37.91 -28.41 14.49
N LEU A 15 -37.47 -28.32 15.76
CA LEU A 15 -36.83 -27.14 16.31
C LEU A 15 -35.46 -27.02 15.62
N SER A 16 -35.37 -26.17 14.59
CA SER A 16 -34.10 -25.85 13.95
C SER A 16 -33.23 -25.18 14.99
N MET A 17 -32.30 -25.93 15.58
CA MET A 17 -31.18 -25.37 16.33
C MET A 17 -30.35 -24.53 15.35
N MET A 18 -30.52 -23.22 15.41
CA MET A 18 -29.53 -22.30 14.84
C MET A 18 -28.23 -22.53 15.65
N ALA A 19 -27.29 -23.22 15.06
CA ALA A 19 -25.95 -23.29 15.57
C ALA A 19 -25.41 -21.86 15.50
N GLU A 20 -25.29 -21.22 16.66
CA GLU A 20 -24.46 -20.01 16.78
C GLU A 20 -23.05 -20.43 16.38
N THR A 21 -22.60 -19.98 15.23
CA THR A 21 -21.21 -20.10 14.84
C THR A 21 -20.43 -19.22 15.81
N THR A 22 -19.93 -19.82 16.88
CA THR A 22 -18.95 -19.18 17.74
C THR A 22 -17.72 -18.92 16.89
N GLY A 23 -17.68 -17.76 16.23
CA GLY A 23 -16.53 -17.34 15.46
C GLY A 23 -15.32 -17.37 16.36
N GLN A 24 -14.33 -18.17 16.01
CA GLN A 24 -13.07 -18.21 16.73
C GLN A 24 -12.48 -16.78 16.70
N VAL A 25 -12.24 -16.23 17.88
CA VAL A 25 -11.60 -14.91 18.00
C VAL A 25 -10.18 -15.03 17.42
N LEU A 26 -9.89 -14.21 16.42
CA LEU A 26 -8.57 -14.15 15.79
C LEU A 26 -7.59 -13.48 16.76
N ASP A 27 -6.54 -14.19 17.14
CA ASP A 27 -5.45 -13.62 17.93
C ASP A 27 -4.48 -12.86 17.01
N ILE A 28 -4.61 -11.54 16.97
CA ILE A 28 -3.75 -10.65 16.18
C ILE A 28 -2.47 -10.23 16.92
N LYS A 29 -2.30 -10.64 18.17
CA LYS A 29 -1.14 -10.29 19.02
C LYS A 29 -0.82 -8.79 18.98
N SER A 30 0.43 -8.43 18.70
CA SER A 30 0.91 -7.05 18.55
C SER A 30 1.08 -6.62 17.09
N GLU A 31 0.57 -7.39 16.15
CA GLU A 31 0.69 -7.08 14.73
C GLU A 31 -0.24 -5.93 14.32
N ARG A 32 0.25 -5.07 13.42
CA ARG A 32 -0.56 -4.01 12.83
C ARG A 32 -1.52 -4.62 11.82
N GLN A 33 -2.81 -4.31 11.97
CA GLN A 33 -3.84 -4.78 11.07
C GLN A 33 -4.49 -3.60 10.33
N LEU A 34 -4.79 -3.81 9.05
CA LEU A 34 -5.53 -2.86 8.23
C LEU A 34 -7.02 -3.18 8.32
N PHE A 35 -7.82 -2.19 8.74
CA PHE A 35 -9.28 -2.30 8.80
C PHE A 35 -9.90 -1.98 7.45
N VAL A 36 -9.61 -2.77 6.43
CA VAL A 36 -10.15 -2.58 5.06
C VAL A 36 -11.56 -3.14 4.91
N ASP A 37 -11.91 -4.10 5.75
CA ASP A 37 -13.22 -4.73 5.82
C ASP A 37 -13.59 -5.11 7.27
N LYS A 38 -14.58 -5.98 7.44
CA LYS A 38 -15.03 -6.45 8.75
C LYS A 38 -14.41 -7.79 9.18
N TYR A 39 -13.47 -8.34 8.44
CA TYR A 39 -12.94 -9.68 8.70
C TYR A 39 -12.36 -9.84 10.11
N ILE A 40 -11.61 -8.83 10.58
CA ILE A 40 -10.99 -8.82 11.92
C ILE A 40 -11.86 -8.13 12.98
N VAL A 41 -13.09 -7.75 12.62
CA VAL A 41 -14.01 -7.03 13.53
C VAL A 41 -15.17 -7.94 13.91
N GLY A 42 -15.15 -8.47 15.13
CA GLY A 42 -16.25 -9.30 15.63
C GLY A 42 -17.51 -8.48 15.94
N LYS A 43 -17.36 -7.33 16.60
CA LYS A 43 -18.46 -6.43 16.98
C LYS A 43 -17.96 -5.01 17.13
N LEU A 44 -18.77 -4.06 16.71
CA LEU A 44 -18.58 -2.62 16.99
C LEU A 44 -19.69 -2.16 17.92
N THR A 45 -19.32 -1.57 19.04
CA THR A 45 -20.26 -0.91 19.98
C THR A 45 -19.83 0.53 20.11
N ASP A 46 -20.74 1.46 19.79
CA ASP A 46 -20.50 2.91 19.79
C ASP A 46 -19.29 3.38 18.97
N ALA A 47 -18.92 2.55 17.99
CA ALA A 47 -17.81 2.78 17.07
C ALA A 47 -18.22 2.45 15.63
N ARG A 48 -17.53 3.07 14.66
CA ARG A 48 -17.72 2.79 13.24
C ARG A 48 -16.40 2.85 12.50
N LEU A 49 -16.26 2.04 11.47
CA LEU A 49 -15.18 2.19 10.51
C LEU A 49 -15.44 3.43 9.67
N LYS A 50 -14.45 4.32 9.58
CA LYS A 50 -14.51 5.53 8.76
C LYS A 50 -13.22 5.62 7.96
N MET A 51 -13.34 5.62 6.65
CA MET A 51 -12.23 5.99 5.77
C MET A 51 -12.00 7.50 5.90
N HIS A 52 -10.76 7.88 6.22
CA HIS A 52 -10.39 9.29 6.26
C HIS A 52 -10.03 9.76 4.85
N GLU A 53 -10.54 10.93 4.50
CA GLU A 53 -10.15 11.58 3.25
C GLU A 53 -8.70 12.05 3.33
N PRO A 54 -7.90 11.85 2.27
CA PRO A 54 -6.54 12.36 2.23
C PRO A 54 -6.57 13.90 2.27
N ARG A 55 -5.64 14.48 3.00
CA ARG A 55 -5.45 15.93 3.04
C ARG A 55 -4.24 16.28 2.15
N PRO A 56 -4.42 17.15 1.15
CA PRO A 56 -3.28 17.67 0.38
C PRO A 56 -2.29 18.37 1.30
N ALA A 57 -1.03 17.95 1.27
CA ALA A 57 0.04 18.52 2.11
C ALA A 57 1.06 19.33 1.27
N GLY A 58 0.77 19.54 -0.01
CA GLY A 58 1.65 20.23 -0.94
C GLY A 58 2.59 19.28 -1.70
N VAL A 59 3.57 19.87 -2.37
CA VAL A 59 4.59 19.14 -3.14
C VAL A 59 5.75 18.79 -2.22
N ALA A 60 5.98 17.50 -1.99
CA ALA A 60 7.08 17.03 -1.15
C ALA A 60 8.42 16.96 -1.92
N LEU A 61 8.39 16.52 -3.18
CA LEU A 61 9.56 16.42 -4.05
C LEU A 61 9.19 16.85 -5.47
N ARG A 62 10.11 17.53 -6.16
CA ARG A 62 10.01 17.80 -7.58
C ARG A 62 11.04 16.97 -8.34
N TYR A 63 10.66 16.46 -9.48
CA TYR A 63 11.57 15.79 -10.40
C TYR A 63 12.11 16.82 -11.39
N ASP A 64 13.11 17.57 -10.96
CA ASP A 64 13.71 18.71 -11.66
C ASP A 64 15.23 18.64 -11.76
N GLY A 65 15.80 17.50 -11.44
CA GLY A 65 17.23 17.23 -11.55
C GLY A 65 17.67 16.83 -12.95
N PRO A 66 18.98 16.74 -13.19
CA PRO A 66 19.54 16.44 -14.52
C PRO A 66 19.21 15.04 -15.04
N THR A 67 18.81 14.14 -14.16
CA THR A 67 18.43 12.74 -14.47
C THR A 67 16.93 12.53 -14.29
N GLU A 68 16.16 13.59 -14.35
CA GLU A 68 14.73 13.57 -14.10
C GLU A 68 13.98 14.30 -15.20
N ASP A 69 12.81 13.80 -15.53
CA ASP A 69 11.89 14.39 -16.49
C ASP A 69 10.43 14.12 -16.12
N GLU A 70 9.51 14.45 -17.00
CA GLU A 70 8.06 14.24 -16.81
C GLU A 70 7.63 12.75 -16.70
N TYR A 71 8.51 11.82 -17.04
CA TYR A 71 8.25 10.38 -16.94
C TYR A 71 8.78 9.75 -15.65
N CYS A 72 9.34 10.55 -14.74
CA CYS A 72 9.75 10.07 -13.42
C CYS A 72 8.54 9.62 -12.62
N ASN A 73 8.58 8.37 -12.11
CA ASN A 73 7.50 7.75 -11.37
C ASN A 73 7.99 6.53 -10.58
N PHE A 74 7.07 5.60 -10.22
CA PHE A 74 7.37 4.41 -9.43
C PHE A 74 8.11 4.74 -8.13
N THR A 75 7.58 5.72 -7.41
CA THR A 75 8.14 6.16 -6.14
C THR A 75 7.87 5.14 -5.05
N TYR A 76 8.92 4.67 -4.43
CA TYR A 76 8.87 3.76 -3.29
C TYR A 76 9.54 4.41 -2.07
N VAL A 77 8.84 4.44 -0.94
CA VAL A 77 9.35 5.03 0.30
C VAL A 77 9.38 3.98 1.39
N LEU A 78 10.51 3.87 2.08
CA LEU A 78 10.64 3.04 3.26
C LEU A 78 11.27 3.84 4.41
N LYS A 79 10.97 3.43 5.62
CA LYS A 79 11.61 3.98 6.82
C LYS A 79 12.71 3.04 7.27
N ASP A 80 13.92 3.57 7.35
CA ASP A 80 15.11 2.88 7.82
C ASP A 80 15.69 3.64 9.02
N GLY A 81 15.44 3.11 10.23
CA GLY A 81 15.79 3.80 11.47
C GLY A 81 15.12 5.17 11.59
N GLY A 82 15.93 6.23 11.67
CA GLY A 82 15.48 7.61 11.75
C GLY A 82 15.36 8.35 10.41
N VAL A 83 15.55 7.66 9.29
CA VAL A 83 15.56 8.23 7.95
C VAL A 83 14.49 7.58 7.09
N PHE A 84 13.76 8.38 6.31
CA PHE A 84 12.93 7.91 5.21
C PHE A 84 13.76 7.92 3.94
N ARG A 85 13.79 6.80 3.23
CA ARG A 85 14.49 6.62 1.97
C ARG A 85 13.48 6.50 0.85
N MET A 86 13.67 7.27 -0.20
CA MET A 86 12.84 7.25 -1.39
C MET A 86 13.66 6.75 -2.57
N TYR A 87 13.11 5.77 -3.26
CA TYR A 87 13.63 5.26 -4.52
C TYR A 87 12.61 5.55 -5.60
N TYR A 88 13.03 6.05 -6.73
CA TYR A 88 12.13 6.37 -7.82
C TYR A 88 12.83 6.22 -9.16
N ARG A 89 12.04 6.01 -10.18
CA ARG A 89 12.54 5.95 -11.53
C ARG A 89 12.89 7.36 -12.00
N GLY A 90 14.15 7.56 -12.35
CA GLY A 90 14.63 8.68 -13.10
C GLY A 90 14.71 8.34 -14.59
N ARG A 91 14.97 9.32 -15.40
CA ARG A 91 15.18 9.16 -16.83
C ARG A 91 16.18 10.18 -17.34
N VAL A 92 17.18 9.68 -18.04
CA VAL A 92 18.07 10.55 -18.79
C VAL A 92 17.34 10.98 -20.06
N ALA A 93 17.34 12.28 -20.33
CA ALA A 93 16.69 12.82 -21.51
C ALA A 93 17.16 12.10 -22.78
N PRO A 94 16.25 11.66 -23.65
CA PRO A 94 16.63 10.90 -24.84
C PRO A 94 17.46 11.78 -25.77
N LYS A 95 18.58 11.24 -26.25
CA LYS A 95 19.26 11.78 -27.42
C LYS A 95 18.34 11.61 -28.62
N LYS A 96 18.43 12.49 -29.61
CA LYS A 96 17.56 12.48 -30.78
C LYS A 96 17.45 11.08 -31.40
N GLY A 97 16.25 10.49 -31.33
CA GLY A 97 15.95 9.15 -31.88
C GLY A 97 16.03 8.00 -30.88
N ASP A 98 16.28 8.26 -29.61
CA ASP A 98 16.30 7.27 -28.53
C ASP A 98 15.13 7.47 -27.57
N VAL A 99 14.77 6.43 -26.81
CA VAL A 99 13.73 6.48 -25.78
C VAL A 99 14.24 6.99 -24.43
N GLY A 100 15.54 7.26 -24.32
CA GLY A 100 16.23 7.62 -23.07
C GLY A 100 16.44 6.41 -22.15
N ASP A 101 17.55 6.42 -21.43
CA ASP A 101 17.87 5.38 -20.46
C ASP A 101 17.12 5.64 -19.15
N GLN A 102 16.57 4.58 -18.58
CA GLN A 102 15.95 4.63 -17.26
C GLN A 102 17.03 4.44 -16.18
N THR A 103 16.90 5.20 -15.12
CA THR A 103 17.78 5.13 -13.96
C THR A 103 16.95 4.93 -12.69
N THR A 104 17.59 4.46 -11.63
CA THR A 104 17.01 4.53 -10.29
C THR A 104 17.66 5.66 -9.53
N CYS A 105 16.85 6.59 -9.07
CA CYS A 105 17.26 7.73 -8.28
C CYS A 105 16.92 7.54 -6.81
N TYR A 106 17.60 8.32 -5.97
CA TYR A 106 17.47 8.27 -4.52
C TYR A 106 17.20 9.66 -3.95
N ALA A 107 16.34 9.71 -2.94
CA ALA A 107 16.18 10.86 -2.08
C ALA A 107 16.00 10.40 -0.63
N GLU A 108 16.27 11.29 0.31
CA GLU A 108 16.11 10.99 1.73
C GLU A 108 15.45 12.13 2.49
N SER A 109 14.81 11.78 3.62
CA SER A 109 14.15 12.74 4.51
C SER A 109 14.18 12.25 5.95
N ARG A 110 14.15 13.18 6.90
CA ARG A 110 13.99 12.85 8.33
C ARG A 110 12.53 12.89 8.78
N ASP A 111 11.66 13.52 8.03
CA ASP A 111 10.26 13.78 8.39
C ASP A 111 9.24 13.30 7.35
N ALA A 112 9.71 12.72 6.22
CA ALA A 112 8.93 12.30 5.06
C ALA A 112 8.18 13.46 4.35
N ILE A 113 8.51 14.71 4.65
CA ILE A 113 7.93 15.91 4.06
C ILE A 113 9.01 16.69 3.30
N ASN A 114 10.11 16.95 3.97
CA ASN A 114 11.25 17.69 3.41
C ASN A 114 12.28 16.71 2.89
N TRP A 115 12.35 16.58 1.56
CA TRP A 115 13.23 15.63 0.89
C TRP A 115 14.45 16.31 0.31
N ILE A 116 15.59 15.66 0.41
CA ILE A 116 16.83 16.05 -0.23
C ILE A 116 17.27 14.98 -1.22
N LYS A 117 17.88 15.40 -2.31
CA LYS A 117 18.53 14.55 -3.32
C LYS A 117 20.04 14.67 -3.11
N PRO A 118 20.67 13.75 -2.38
CA PRO A 118 22.11 13.85 -2.13
C PRO A 118 22.90 13.58 -3.41
N ASN A 119 24.02 14.27 -3.55
CA ASN A 119 25.00 13.91 -4.58
C ASN A 119 25.74 12.65 -4.09
N LEU A 120 25.43 11.51 -4.72
CA LEU A 120 25.99 10.21 -4.35
C LEU A 120 27.30 9.89 -5.10
N GLY A 121 27.47 10.41 -6.30
CA GLY A 121 28.64 10.16 -7.13
C GLY A 121 28.85 8.71 -7.57
N LEU A 122 27.83 7.88 -7.47
CA LEU A 122 27.91 6.44 -7.74
C LEU A 122 27.91 6.11 -9.23
N VAL A 123 27.05 6.80 -9.98
CA VAL A 123 26.82 6.55 -11.41
C VAL A 123 27.17 7.79 -12.19
N GLU A 124 27.85 7.61 -13.33
CA GLU A 124 28.12 8.70 -14.27
C GLU A 124 26.99 8.78 -15.28
N VAL A 125 26.36 9.95 -15.37
CA VAL A 125 25.31 10.23 -16.31
C VAL A 125 25.66 11.49 -17.09
N ASP A 126 25.67 11.39 -18.40
CA ASP A 126 26.06 12.48 -19.33
C ASP A 126 27.39 13.16 -18.99
N GLY A 127 28.36 12.35 -18.58
CA GLY A 127 29.71 12.81 -18.22
C GLY A 127 29.81 13.45 -16.83
N SER A 128 28.77 13.36 -16.01
CA SER A 128 28.75 13.91 -14.64
C SER A 128 28.38 12.86 -13.59
N ARG A 129 29.09 12.88 -12.49
CA ARG A 129 28.76 12.11 -11.28
C ARG A 129 28.01 12.93 -10.22
N ASN A 130 27.73 14.20 -10.54
CA ASN A 130 26.99 15.08 -9.62
C ASN A 130 25.48 14.81 -9.73
N ASN A 131 25.06 13.68 -9.22
CA ASN A 131 23.69 13.22 -9.27
C ASN A 131 23.35 12.30 -8.09
N ASN A 132 22.06 11.95 -7.97
CA ASN A 132 21.51 11.05 -6.96
C ASN A 132 21.13 9.68 -7.54
N VAL A 133 21.73 9.27 -8.65
CA VAL A 133 21.48 7.98 -9.28
C VAL A 133 22.22 6.88 -8.52
N ILE A 134 21.52 5.79 -8.24
CA ILE A 134 22.07 4.60 -7.58
C ILE A 134 22.21 3.41 -8.52
N LEU A 135 21.46 3.39 -9.61
CA LEU A 135 21.49 2.32 -10.60
C LEU A 135 21.26 2.88 -11.99
N GLU A 136 22.15 2.56 -12.90
CA GLU A 136 22.05 2.83 -14.33
C GLU A 136 21.25 1.71 -15.00
N ARG A 137 20.47 2.05 -16.04
CA ARG A 137 19.71 1.09 -16.86
C ARG A 137 18.85 0.14 -16.04
N ALA A 138 18.08 0.70 -15.12
CA ALA A 138 17.07 -0.08 -14.43
C ALA A 138 16.11 -0.66 -15.46
N GLU A 139 16.10 -2.00 -15.58
CA GLU A 139 15.13 -2.66 -16.43
C GLU A 139 13.70 -2.33 -15.97
N HIS A 140 12.78 -2.36 -16.93
CA HIS A 140 11.39 -1.96 -16.74
C HIS A 140 10.75 -2.80 -15.63
N ASN A 141 10.48 -2.28 -14.50
CA ASN A 141 9.74 -2.81 -13.36
C ASN A 141 10.59 -3.12 -12.13
N PHE A 142 10.37 -2.30 -11.13
CA PHE A 142 10.51 -2.72 -9.75
C PHE A 142 9.27 -3.50 -9.36
#